data_bd23fb8c6cb29e84c1d23f8a75f6527c
#
_entry.id   bd23fb8c6cb29e84c1d23f8a75f6527c
#
_cell.length_a   1.000
_cell.length_b   1.000
_cell.length_c   1.000
_cell.angle_alpha   90.00
_cell.angle_beta   90.00
_cell.angle_gamma   90.00
#
_symmetry.space_group_name_H-M   'P 1'
#
loop_
_entity.id
_entity.type
_entity.pdbx_description
1 polymer ?
#
loop_
_entity_poly.entity_id
_entity_poly.type
_entity_poly.pdbx_seq_one_letter_code
_entity_poly.pdbx_strand_id
1 'polypeptide(L)'
;ASNAVMAGCLPEYFPAVLAATEAILDPKFNLIGPSSSLGGAGILLIFNGPVVSKLGINSRNNLFGPGNRVNATIGRSIRLILMNACAAIPGLFDRSVIGHPGKFSYCIAEAQTETHWDPLSVQKGFSANVSTVTAFAGEAPRQIRSVGKPEAILHCIPDVASSLGTSLST
;
A
#
# COMPACT_ATOMS: atom_id res chain seq x y z
N ALA A 1 -6.32 17.64 -5.71
CA ALA A 1 -5.17 18.50 -5.41
C ALA A 1 -5.10 18.86 -3.92
N SER A 2 -6.15 19.44 -3.31
CA SER A 2 -6.13 19.94 -1.92
C SER A 2 -5.68 18.87 -0.90
N ASN A 3 -6.16 17.65 -1.02
CA ASN A 3 -5.75 16.55 -0.12
C ASN A 3 -4.26 16.18 -0.25
N ALA A 4 -3.69 16.29 -1.45
CA ALA A 4 -2.26 16.07 -1.67
C ALA A 4 -1.42 17.17 -1.00
N VAL A 5 -1.85 18.43 -1.14
CA VAL A 5 -1.19 19.57 -0.47
C VAL A 5 -1.27 19.42 1.05
N MET A 6 -2.44 19.12 1.60
CA MET A 6 -2.62 18.87 3.04
C MET A 6 -1.79 17.69 3.57
N ALA A 7 -1.55 16.68 2.73
CA ALA A 7 -0.67 15.56 3.06
C ALA A 7 0.82 15.94 3.04
N GLY A 8 1.20 17.07 2.43
CA GLY A 8 2.58 17.51 2.26
C GLY A 8 3.25 16.98 0.99
N CYS A 9 2.48 16.55 -0.02
CA CYS A 9 3.01 16.17 -1.32
C CYS A 9 3.69 17.35 -2.01
N LEU A 10 4.80 17.09 -2.69
CA LEU A 10 5.38 18.01 -3.65
C LEU A 10 4.57 17.97 -4.96
N PRO A 11 4.59 19.03 -5.77
CA PRO A 11 3.84 19.09 -7.03
C PRO A 11 4.12 17.91 -7.97
N GLU A 12 5.36 17.45 -8.05
CA GLU A 12 5.79 16.33 -8.89
C GLU A 12 5.21 14.97 -8.45
N TYR A 13 4.68 14.85 -7.22
CA TYR A 13 4.01 13.62 -6.76
C TYR A 13 2.57 13.53 -7.23
N PHE A 14 1.99 14.63 -7.71
CA PHE A 14 0.56 14.68 -8.02
C PHE A 14 0.10 13.67 -9.10
N PRO A 15 0.85 13.41 -10.18
CA PRO A 15 0.50 12.36 -11.12
C PRO A 15 0.40 10.96 -10.47
N ALA A 16 1.29 10.66 -9.53
CA ALA A 16 1.26 9.41 -8.78
C ALA A 16 0.02 9.32 -7.86
N VAL A 17 -0.38 10.43 -7.24
CA VAL A 17 -1.61 10.52 -6.44
C VAL A 17 -2.85 10.31 -7.31
N LEU A 18 -2.88 10.87 -8.53
CA LEU A 18 -3.98 10.66 -9.47
C LEU A 18 -4.10 9.19 -9.87
N ALA A 19 -2.99 8.58 -10.31
CA ALA A 19 -2.97 7.18 -10.69
C ALA A 19 -3.41 6.26 -9.53
N ALA A 20 -2.93 6.55 -8.30
CA ALA A 20 -3.36 5.81 -7.11
C ALA A 20 -4.86 5.99 -6.82
N THR A 21 -5.40 7.19 -7.04
CA THR A 21 -6.83 7.46 -6.89
C THR A 21 -7.64 6.69 -7.92
N GLU A 22 -7.21 6.66 -9.17
CA GLU A 22 -7.84 5.87 -10.24
C GLU A 22 -7.81 4.37 -9.91
N ALA A 23 -6.68 3.85 -9.43
CA ALA A 23 -6.54 2.44 -9.07
C ALA A 23 -7.51 2.01 -7.96
N ILE A 24 -7.75 2.83 -6.94
CA ILE A 24 -8.69 2.50 -5.87
C ILE A 24 -10.16 2.69 -6.26
N LEU A 25 -10.42 3.47 -7.30
CA LEU A 25 -11.77 3.68 -7.85
C LEU A 25 -12.16 2.61 -8.89
N ASP A 26 -11.22 1.77 -9.33
CA ASP A 26 -11.54 0.63 -10.17
C ASP A 26 -12.54 -0.29 -9.44
N PRO A 27 -13.66 -0.69 -10.07
CA PRO A 27 -14.64 -1.57 -9.46
C PRO A 27 -14.06 -2.88 -8.89
N LYS A 28 -12.98 -3.39 -9.48
CA LYS A 28 -12.28 -4.59 -9.01
C LYS A 28 -11.64 -4.42 -7.63
N PHE A 29 -11.30 -3.19 -7.25
CA PHE A 29 -10.74 -2.91 -5.93
C PHE A 29 -11.79 -3.00 -4.81
N ASN A 30 -13.06 -2.78 -5.14
CA ASN A 30 -14.17 -2.79 -4.19
C ASN A 30 -13.93 -1.87 -2.98
N LEU A 31 -13.66 -0.60 -3.23
CA LEU A 31 -13.25 0.40 -2.22
C LEU A 31 -14.13 0.42 -0.97
N ILE A 32 -15.42 0.14 -1.09
CA ILE A 32 -16.36 0.13 0.02
C ILE A 32 -15.96 -0.90 1.07
N GLY A 33 -15.55 -2.11 0.65
CA GLY A 33 -15.13 -3.18 1.56
C GLY A 33 -14.06 -2.73 2.56
N PRO A 34 -12.85 -2.37 2.10
CA PRO A 34 -11.77 -1.98 2.99
C PRO A 34 -12.00 -0.66 3.72
N SER A 35 -12.83 0.24 3.19
CA SER A 35 -13.05 1.56 3.80
C SER A 35 -14.15 1.59 4.88
N SER A 36 -15.07 0.62 4.90
CA SER A 36 -16.23 0.61 5.81
C SER A 36 -16.31 -0.60 6.73
N SER A 37 -15.52 -1.64 6.49
CA SER A 37 -15.57 -2.88 7.26
C SER A 37 -14.99 -2.75 8.67
N LEU A 38 -15.34 -3.70 9.55
CA LEU A 38 -14.79 -3.81 10.91
C LEU A 38 -13.32 -4.26 10.91
N GLY A 39 -12.86 -4.93 9.86
CA GLY A 39 -11.53 -5.52 9.75
C GLY A 39 -10.40 -4.49 9.67
N GLY A 40 -10.68 -3.27 9.25
CA GLY A 40 -9.74 -2.17 9.32
C GLY A 40 -8.57 -2.22 8.35
N ALA A 41 -8.76 -2.83 7.18
CA ALA A 41 -7.71 -2.87 6.15
C ALA A 41 -7.23 -1.48 5.74
N GLY A 42 -5.92 -1.34 5.54
CA GLY A 42 -5.29 -0.18 4.92
C GLY A 42 -5.20 -0.33 3.41
N ILE A 43 -5.11 0.78 2.69
CA ILE A 43 -4.89 0.76 1.25
C ILE A 43 -3.38 0.82 0.98
N LEU A 44 -2.79 -0.34 0.67
CA LEU A 44 -1.39 -0.44 0.27
C LEU A 44 -1.25 -0.07 -1.21
N LEU A 45 -0.38 0.89 -1.48
CA LEU A 45 0.03 1.29 -2.82
C LEU A 45 1.43 0.77 -3.11
N ILE A 46 1.59 0.03 -4.20
CA ILE A 46 2.89 -0.48 -4.66
C ILE A 46 3.20 0.14 -6.01
N PHE A 47 4.26 0.94 -6.06
CA PHE A 47 4.73 1.60 -7.28
C PHE A 47 5.80 0.78 -7.98
N ASN A 48 5.71 0.73 -9.32
CA ASN A 48 6.65 0.07 -10.20
C ASN A 48 7.06 0.97 -11.36
N GLY A 49 8.19 0.63 -11.99
CA GLY A 49 8.68 1.30 -13.18
C GLY A 49 9.45 2.60 -12.91
N PRO A 50 9.65 3.42 -13.95
CA PRO A 50 10.50 4.61 -13.89
C PRO A 50 10.11 5.65 -12.83
N VAL A 51 8.84 5.71 -12.42
CA VAL A 51 8.37 6.63 -11.38
C VAL A 51 9.07 6.41 -10.05
N VAL A 52 9.51 5.19 -9.76
CA VAL A 52 10.18 4.84 -8.51
C VAL A 52 11.46 5.64 -8.34
N SER A 53 12.35 5.60 -9.33
CA SER A 53 13.59 6.38 -9.31
C SER A 53 13.35 7.87 -9.50
N LYS A 54 12.40 8.26 -10.37
CA LYS A 54 12.10 9.66 -10.66
C LYS A 54 11.61 10.44 -9.43
N LEU A 55 10.80 9.82 -8.60
CA LEU A 55 10.26 10.44 -7.39
C LEU A 55 11.04 10.07 -6.11
N GLY A 56 11.96 9.09 -6.19
CA GLY A 56 12.68 8.58 -5.03
C GLY A 56 11.78 7.80 -4.07
N ILE A 57 10.82 7.01 -4.60
CA ILE A 57 9.94 6.19 -3.77
C ILE A 57 10.78 5.07 -3.15
N ASN A 58 10.79 4.97 -1.82
CA ASN A 58 11.56 3.96 -1.12
C ASN A 58 11.01 2.56 -1.33
N SER A 59 11.90 1.63 -1.70
CA SER A 59 11.64 0.19 -1.87
C SER A 59 12.53 -0.68 -0.97
N ARG A 60 13.27 -0.07 -0.05
CA ARG A 60 14.35 -0.74 0.70
C ARG A 60 14.17 -0.61 2.21
N ASN A 61 15.27 -0.36 2.90
CA ASN A 61 15.32 -0.31 4.34
C ASN A 61 14.31 0.67 4.93
N ASN A 62 13.75 0.30 6.09
CA ASN A 62 12.79 1.11 6.82
C ASN A 62 11.58 1.53 5.98
N LEU A 63 11.07 0.60 5.19
CA LEU A 63 10.10 0.79 4.11
C LEU A 63 8.85 1.56 4.55
N PHE A 64 8.31 1.23 5.72
CA PHE A 64 7.13 1.87 6.32
C PHE A 64 7.47 2.84 7.46
N GLY A 65 8.75 3.08 7.69
CA GLY A 65 9.21 3.94 8.76
C GLY A 65 9.37 5.41 8.32
N PRO A 66 9.83 6.28 9.24
CA PRO A 66 10.07 7.68 8.95
C PRO A 66 11.26 7.88 8.01
N GLY A 67 11.37 9.09 7.45
CA GLY A 67 12.49 9.48 6.59
C GLY A 67 12.21 9.46 5.09
N ASN A 68 11.07 8.93 4.67
CA ASN A 68 10.69 8.82 3.26
C ASN A 68 9.47 9.69 2.97
N ARG A 69 9.70 10.97 2.66
CA ARG A 69 8.62 11.94 2.43
C ARG A 69 7.65 11.47 1.35
N VAL A 70 8.16 11.01 0.20
CA VAL A 70 7.33 10.61 -0.93
C VAL A 70 6.37 9.47 -0.56
N ASN A 71 6.87 8.41 0.10
CA ASN A 71 6.06 7.30 0.57
C ASN A 71 4.99 7.78 1.57
N ALA A 72 5.42 8.56 2.57
CA ALA A 72 4.55 9.04 3.62
C ALA A 72 3.41 9.92 3.08
N THR A 73 3.74 10.88 2.20
CA THR A 73 2.76 11.89 1.76
C THR A 73 1.83 11.38 0.67
N ILE A 74 2.30 10.54 -0.26
CA ILE A 74 1.42 9.91 -1.25
C ILE A 74 0.40 9.01 -0.54
N GLY A 75 0.84 8.11 0.34
CA GLY A 75 -0.07 7.26 1.09
C GLY A 75 -1.07 8.07 1.94
N ARG A 76 -0.57 9.12 2.63
CA ARG A 76 -1.42 10.02 3.42
C ARG A 76 -2.45 10.74 2.59
N SER A 77 -2.11 11.16 1.36
CA SER A 77 -3.05 11.86 0.49
C SER A 77 -4.26 11.01 0.13
N ILE A 78 -4.06 9.71 -0.11
CA ILE A 78 -5.17 8.78 -0.38
C ILE A 78 -6.09 8.67 0.84
N ARG A 79 -5.54 8.54 2.05
CA ARG A 79 -6.38 8.53 3.25
C ARG A 79 -7.16 9.83 3.42
N LEU A 80 -6.55 10.99 3.17
CA LEU A 80 -7.25 12.27 3.22
C LEU A 80 -8.36 12.38 2.15
N ILE A 81 -8.14 11.83 0.96
CA ILE A 81 -9.17 11.76 -0.08
C ILE A 81 -10.36 10.94 0.42
N LEU A 82 -10.12 9.77 1.03
CA LEU A 82 -11.18 8.93 1.57
C LEU A 82 -11.98 9.64 2.67
N MET A 83 -11.32 10.35 3.57
CA MET A 83 -11.98 11.07 4.65
C MET A 83 -12.78 12.28 4.14
N ASN A 84 -12.19 13.07 3.24
CA ASN A 84 -12.75 14.37 2.87
C ASN A 84 -13.70 14.30 1.67
N ALA A 85 -13.51 13.34 0.76
CA ALA A 85 -14.34 13.21 -0.43
C ALA A 85 -15.29 12.00 -0.38
N CYS A 86 -14.92 10.92 0.33
CA CYS A 86 -15.72 9.69 0.41
C CYS A 86 -16.38 9.51 1.79
N ALA A 87 -16.29 10.49 2.68
CA ALA A 87 -16.85 10.46 4.05
C ALA A 87 -16.39 9.25 4.89
N ALA A 88 -15.23 8.63 4.57
CA ALA A 88 -14.67 7.51 5.32
C ALA A 88 -14.07 7.98 6.66
N ILE A 89 -14.91 8.61 7.46
CA ILE A 89 -14.55 9.20 8.75
C ILE A 89 -14.63 8.11 9.83
N PRO A 90 -13.58 7.97 10.67
CA PRO A 90 -13.58 7.00 11.77
C PRO A 90 -14.78 7.17 12.70
N GLY A 91 -15.44 6.06 13.02
CA GLY A 91 -16.64 6.03 13.86
C GLY A 91 -17.94 6.33 13.13
N LEU A 92 -17.89 6.84 11.91
CA LEU A 92 -19.07 7.04 11.06
C LEU A 92 -19.12 5.98 9.96
N PHE A 93 -18.49 6.22 8.82
CA PHE A 93 -18.44 5.27 7.73
C PHE A 93 -17.31 4.25 7.90
N ASP A 94 -16.13 4.69 8.33
CA ASP A 94 -15.02 3.79 8.69
C ASP A 94 -15.31 3.16 10.07
N ARG A 95 -15.70 1.91 10.06
CA ARG A 95 -16.08 1.16 11.26
C ARG A 95 -15.00 0.24 11.80
N SER A 96 -13.76 0.45 11.39
CA SER A 96 -12.64 -0.34 11.88
C SER A 96 -12.56 -0.34 13.40
N VAL A 97 -12.45 -1.52 14.00
CA VAL A 97 -12.41 -1.66 15.46
C VAL A 97 -11.09 -1.14 16.01
N ILE A 98 -9.97 -1.62 15.49
CA ILE A 98 -8.63 -1.20 15.91
C ILE A 98 -7.97 -0.38 14.82
N GLY A 99 -8.03 -0.86 13.56
CA GLY A 99 -7.23 -0.35 12.46
C GLY A 99 -5.74 -0.66 12.65
N HIS A 100 -4.89 -0.05 11.83
CA HIS A 100 -3.44 -0.17 11.94
C HIS A 100 -2.76 1.04 11.28
N PRO A 101 -1.44 1.25 11.52
CA PRO A 101 -0.72 2.43 10.98
C PRO A 101 -0.81 2.61 9.46
N GLY A 102 -0.96 1.53 8.67
CA GLY A 102 -1.18 1.60 7.23
C GLY A 102 -2.47 2.30 6.83
N LYS A 103 -3.45 2.43 7.72
CA LYS A 103 -4.63 3.26 7.48
C LYS A 103 -4.30 4.75 7.49
N PHE A 104 -3.21 5.14 8.13
CA PHE A 104 -2.74 6.52 8.12
C PHE A 104 -1.98 6.85 6.82
N SER A 105 -1.05 5.96 6.42
CA SER A 105 -0.28 6.05 5.18
C SER A 105 0.32 4.68 4.86
N TYR A 106 0.15 4.19 3.63
CA TYR A 106 0.57 2.85 3.25
C TYR A 106 1.02 2.83 1.78
N CYS A 107 2.25 3.24 1.52
CA CYS A 107 2.78 3.44 0.17
C CYS A 107 4.25 3.03 0.11
N ILE A 108 4.59 2.21 -0.88
CA ILE A 108 5.92 1.69 -1.12
C ILE A 108 6.22 1.60 -2.62
N ALA A 109 7.49 1.37 -2.96
CA ALA A 109 7.86 0.83 -4.25
C ALA A 109 8.33 -0.62 -4.11
N GLU A 110 8.27 -1.38 -5.20
CA GLU A 110 8.87 -2.71 -5.29
C GLU A 110 10.37 -2.59 -5.57
N ALA A 111 11.19 -3.43 -4.92
CA ALA A 111 12.64 -3.51 -5.15
C ALA A 111 12.95 -4.31 -6.43
N GLN A 112 12.55 -3.81 -7.59
CA GLN A 112 12.55 -4.51 -8.88
C GLN A 112 13.93 -5.00 -9.35
N THR A 113 15.00 -4.33 -8.94
CA THR A 113 16.38 -4.66 -9.38
C THR A 113 17.09 -5.64 -8.46
N GLU A 114 16.48 -6.02 -7.35
CA GLU A 114 17.08 -6.86 -6.30
C GLU A 114 16.47 -8.27 -6.24
N THR A 115 15.52 -8.55 -7.10
CA THR A 115 14.85 -9.85 -7.19
C THR A 115 15.11 -10.51 -8.54
N HIS A 116 15.11 -11.84 -8.56
CA HIS A 116 15.14 -12.62 -9.78
C HIS A 116 13.75 -12.86 -10.38
N TRP A 117 12.70 -12.39 -9.72
CA TRP A 117 11.33 -12.51 -10.19
C TRP A 117 10.97 -11.30 -11.05
N ASP A 118 10.08 -11.52 -12.01
CA ASP A 118 9.51 -10.43 -12.78
C ASP A 118 8.79 -9.46 -11.83
N PRO A 119 8.95 -8.14 -12.03
CA PRO A 119 8.23 -7.15 -11.26
C PRO A 119 6.72 -7.36 -11.31
N LEU A 120 6.01 -7.02 -10.24
CA LEU A 120 4.56 -7.14 -10.15
C LEU A 120 3.83 -6.54 -11.37
N SER A 121 4.30 -5.39 -11.85
CA SER A 121 3.74 -4.74 -13.04
C SER A 121 3.88 -5.61 -14.30
N VAL A 122 5.03 -6.27 -14.47
CA VAL A 122 5.28 -7.17 -15.60
C VAL A 122 4.41 -8.41 -15.50
N GLN A 123 4.28 -9.00 -14.32
CA GLN A 123 3.37 -10.12 -14.08
C GLN A 123 1.90 -9.77 -14.37
N LYS A 124 1.53 -8.48 -14.25
CA LYS A 124 0.21 -7.95 -14.60
C LYS A 124 0.08 -7.53 -16.08
N GLY A 125 1.09 -7.79 -16.90
CA GLY A 125 1.08 -7.56 -18.36
C GLY A 125 1.55 -6.17 -18.80
N PHE A 126 2.13 -5.38 -17.92
CA PHE A 126 2.70 -4.08 -18.28
C PHE A 126 4.18 -4.23 -18.68
N SER A 127 4.66 -3.36 -19.57
CA SER A 127 6.09 -3.27 -19.85
C SER A 127 6.85 -2.72 -18.64
N ALA A 128 8.07 -3.23 -18.39
CA ALA A 128 8.94 -2.76 -17.31
C ALA A 128 9.26 -1.26 -17.40
N ASN A 129 9.15 -0.66 -18.58
CA ASN A 129 9.39 0.76 -18.82
C ASN A 129 8.15 1.65 -18.56
N VAL A 130 7.04 1.07 -18.14
CA VAL A 130 5.82 1.79 -17.81
C VAL A 130 5.72 1.97 -16.29
N SER A 131 5.47 3.21 -15.88
CA SER A 131 5.21 3.51 -14.47
C SER A 131 3.79 3.06 -14.10
N THR A 132 3.67 2.25 -13.06
CA THR A 132 2.39 1.72 -12.59
C THR A 132 2.24 1.88 -11.09
N VAL A 133 1.00 1.82 -10.63
CA VAL A 133 0.66 1.64 -9.22
C VAL A 133 -0.36 0.53 -9.10
N THR A 134 -0.13 -0.36 -8.14
CA THR A 134 -1.07 -1.42 -7.76
C THR A 134 -1.60 -1.14 -6.36
N ALA A 135 -2.92 -1.19 -6.20
CA ALA A 135 -3.58 -0.99 -4.92
C ALA A 135 -4.04 -2.33 -4.34
N PHE A 136 -3.78 -2.54 -3.05
CA PHE A 136 -4.27 -3.69 -2.27
C PHE A 136 -4.97 -3.23 -1.01
N ALA A 137 -6.04 -3.93 -0.64
CA ALA A 137 -6.58 -3.86 0.71
C ALA A 137 -5.75 -4.82 1.58
N GLY A 138 -4.98 -4.29 2.51
CA GLY A 138 -4.03 -5.07 3.30
C GLY A 138 -4.14 -4.80 4.79
N GLU A 139 -3.83 -5.81 5.59
CA GLU A 139 -3.62 -5.67 7.02
C GLU A 139 -2.22 -5.10 7.33
N ALA A 140 -1.90 -4.97 8.61
CA ALA A 140 -0.59 -4.51 9.05
C ALA A 140 0.52 -5.45 8.56
N PRO A 141 1.66 -4.91 8.10
CA PRO A 141 2.78 -5.73 7.69
C PRO A 141 3.32 -6.55 8.87
N ARG A 142 3.65 -7.81 8.60
CA ARG A 142 4.32 -8.69 9.55
C ARG A 142 5.75 -8.93 9.11
N GLN A 143 6.69 -8.56 9.95
CA GLN A 143 8.09 -8.92 9.72
C GLN A 143 8.32 -10.37 10.13
N ILE A 144 8.69 -11.21 9.16
CA ILE A 144 9.11 -12.58 9.40
C ILE A 144 10.63 -12.57 9.46
N ARG A 145 11.19 -12.90 10.62
CA ARG A 145 12.63 -13.07 10.79
C ARG A 145 12.93 -14.54 10.98
N SER A 146 13.58 -15.13 10.00
CA SER A 146 14.12 -16.48 10.13
C SER A 146 15.59 -16.46 9.77
N VAL A 147 16.37 -17.26 10.50
CA VAL A 147 17.78 -17.50 10.23
C VAL A 147 17.97 -19.00 10.08
N GLY A 148 18.68 -19.44 9.06
CA GLY A 148 18.94 -20.85 8.85
C GLY A 148 18.80 -21.30 7.40
N LYS A 149 18.48 -22.57 7.22
CA LYS A 149 18.31 -23.16 5.91
C LYS A 149 17.02 -22.64 5.23
N PRO A 150 16.99 -22.64 3.89
CA PRO A 150 15.80 -22.16 3.12
C PRO A 150 14.49 -22.82 3.55
N GLU A 151 14.53 -24.11 3.91
CA GLU A 151 13.37 -24.87 4.33
C GLU A 151 12.77 -24.30 5.64
N ALA A 152 13.63 -23.90 6.59
CA ALA A 152 13.19 -23.29 7.85
C ALA A 152 12.52 -21.92 7.59
N ILE A 153 13.05 -21.15 6.64
CA ILE A 153 12.46 -19.87 6.24
C ILE A 153 11.08 -20.09 5.63
N LEU A 154 10.96 -21.07 4.72
CA LEU A 154 9.69 -21.39 4.07
C LEU A 154 8.63 -21.89 5.07
N HIS A 155 9.02 -22.61 6.12
CA HIS A 155 8.08 -23.05 7.17
C HIS A 155 7.56 -21.89 8.02
N CYS A 156 8.35 -20.83 8.23
CA CYS A 156 7.88 -19.67 8.99
C CYS A 156 6.75 -18.89 8.30
N ILE A 157 6.68 -18.92 6.98
CA ILE A 157 5.65 -18.17 6.22
C ILE A 157 4.25 -18.71 6.52
N PRO A 158 3.95 -20.00 6.32
CA PRO A 158 2.62 -20.53 6.63
C PRO A 158 2.28 -20.44 8.14
N ASP A 159 3.25 -20.58 9.04
CA ASP A 159 3.01 -20.43 10.49
C ASP A 159 2.52 -19.02 10.83
N VAL A 160 3.16 -18.00 10.28
CA VAL A 160 2.72 -16.61 10.45
C VAL A 160 1.38 -16.38 9.76
N ALA A 161 1.21 -16.86 8.53
CA ALA A 161 -0.03 -16.72 7.78
C ALA A 161 -1.23 -17.37 8.49
N SER A 162 -1.02 -18.55 9.10
CA SER A 162 -2.07 -19.24 9.87
C SER A 162 -2.46 -18.52 11.17
N SER A 163 -1.54 -17.72 11.73
CA SER A 163 -1.79 -16.95 12.94
C SER A 163 -2.52 -15.61 12.68
N LEU A 164 -2.52 -15.16 11.44
CA LEU A 164 -3.30 -13.99 11.02
C LEU A 164 -4.76 -14.42 10.96
N GLY A 165 -5.48 -14.22 12.05
CA GLY A 165 -6.86 -14.65 12.19
C GLY A 165 -7.71 -14.25 10.99
N THR A 166 -8.54 -15.17 10.57
CA THR A 166 -9.43 -15.04 9.43
C THR A 166 -10.62 -14.14 9.76
N SER A 167 -10.41 -12.85 9.87
CA SER A 167 -11.52 -11.90 9.90
C SER A 167 -12.35 -11.92 8.59
N LEU A 168 -11.94 -12.74 7.63
CA LEU A 168 -12.55 -12.87 6.31
C LEU A 168 -13.12 -14.26 6.02
N SER A 169 -13.11 -15.19 6.99
CA SER A 169 -13.77 -16.47 6.83
C SER A 169 -15.23 -16.36 7.21
N THR A 170 -16.02 -15.84 6.34
CA THR A 170 -17.49 -16.09 6.27
C THR A 170 -17.85 -16.37 4.85
#